data_bb01bc9adc969a3340c2e07434a91a90
#
_entry.id   bb01bc9adc969a3340c2e07434a91a90
#
_cell.length_a   1.000
_cell.length_b   1.000
_cell.length_c   1.000
_cell.angle_alpha   90.00
_cell.angle_beta   90.00
_cell.angle_gamma   90.00
#
_symmetry.space_group_name_H-M   'P 1'
#
loop_
_entity.id
_entity.type
_entity.pdbx_description
1 polymer ?
#
loop_
_entity_poly.entity_id
_entity_poly.type
_entity_poly.pdbx_seq_one_letter_code
_entity_poly.pdbx_strand_id
1 'polypeptide(L)'
;MERKGQKKDQPETIDKIEATFESYWNSNEFEYYNEEQKERLARALKAEKYFDSNNAEVYTMDIAPYAYQQEILYKLEAERKVRGYHRNLVVAATGTGKTVISALDYKRFRKQNPDKPCRLLFVAHREEILKQSMYTFRAVLKDANFGEMFVGSYKPESIDNLFISIQTFNSKSFTEKTTSDFYDYIIVDEFHHAAAPTYQKLLSYYNPQILLGLTATLERMDGKSILPYFNNRIAAEIRLPGAIDRKLLCPFQYFGVTDTVDLDHLKWAAGGYDKGELSRIYTLSG
;
A
#
# COMPACT_ATOMS: atom_id res chain seq x y z
N MET A 1 57.10 14.32 -12.63
CA MET A 1 56.10 14.12 -13.72
C MET A 1 54.73 14.49 -13.17
N GLU A 2 54.38 15.76 -13.28
CA GLU A 2 53.10 16.31 -12.80
C GLU A 2 52.04 16.05 -13.84
N ARG A 3 50.95 15.34 -13.46
CA ARG A 3 49.75 15.24 -14.27
C ARG A 3 48.86 16.45 -14.01
N LYS A 4 48.94 17.45 -14.88
CA LYS A 4 47.96 18.52 -15.00
C LYS A 4 46.65 17.90 -15.54
N GLY A 5 45.69 17.69 -14.66
CA GLY A 5 44.28 17.40 -15.06
C GLY A 5 43.66 18.70 -15.55
N GLN A 6 43.39 18.77 -16.83
CA GLN A 6 42.54 19.82 -17.42
C GLN A 6 41.11 19.63 -16.90
N LYS A 7 40.64 20.55 -16.06
CA LYS A 7 39.20 20.77 -15.86
C LYS A 7 38.66 21.29 -17.18
N LYS A 8 37.93 20.47 -17.93
CA LYS A 8 37.03 20.94 -18.97
C LYS A 8 35.84 21.59 -18.26
N ASP A 9 35.80 22.91 -18.30
CA ASP A 9 34.57 23.65 -17.98
C ASP A 9 33.49 23.18 -18.92
N GLN A 10 32.40 22.62 -18.36
CA GLN A 10 31.20 22.28 -19.12
C GLN A 10 30.13 23.34 -18.77
N PRO A 11 30.09 24.48 -19.47
CA PRO A 11 29.11 25.54 -19.22
C PRO A 11 27.67 25.02 -19.33
N GLU A 12 27.38 24.14 -20.29
CA GLU A 12 26.07 23.53 -20.44
C GLU A 12 25.57 22.74 -19.20
N THR A 13 26.49 22.20 -18.41
CA THR A 13 26.13 21.48 -17.16
C THR A 13 25.73 22.46 -16.07
N ILE A 14 26.42 23.60 -16.00
CA ILE A 14 26.14 24.67 -15.03
C ILE A 14 24.79 25.29 -15.39
N ASP A 15 24.55 25.62 -16.67
CA ASP A 15 23.28 26.18 -17.14
C ASP A 15 22.09 25.25 -16.87
N LYS A 16 22.28 23.94 -17.04
CA LYS A 16 21.27 22.94 -16.71
C LYS A 16 20.98 22.88 -15.20
N ILE A 17 22.00 22.94 -14.37
CA ILE A 17 21.86 22.94 -12.91
C ILE A 17 21.12 24.21 -12.47
N GLU A 18 21.49 25.36 -13.02
CA GLU A 18 20.84 26.65 -12.72
C GLU A 18 19.37 26.65 -13.16
N ALA A 19 19.08 26.22 -14.36
CA ALA A 19 17.70 26.09 -14.86
C ALA A 19 16.86 25.12 -14.00
N THR A 20 17.46 24.04 -13.55
CA THR A 20 16.80 23.08 -12.65
C THR A 20 16.54 23.70 -11.28
N PHE A 21 17.52 24.42 -10.74
CA PHE A 21 17.39 25.14 -9.47
C PHE A 21 16.27 26.20 -9.55
N GLU A 22 16.27 27.03 -10.60
CA GLU A 22 15.22 28.05 -10.81
C GLU A 22 13.82 27.43 -10.96
N SER A 23 13.73 26.29 -11.65
CA SER A 23 12.48 25.54 -11.77
C SER A 23 11.95 25.08 -10.42
N TYR A 24 12.83 24.57 -9.55
CA TYR A 24 12.44 24.17 -8.19
C TYR A 24 12.15 25.37 -7.29
N TRP A 25 12.98 26.41 -7.36
CA TRP A 25 12.84 27.61 -6.53
C TRP A 25 11.53 28.34 -6.76
N ASN A 26 11.06 28.35 -8.01
CA ASN A 26 9.79 28.98 -8.39
C ASN A 26 8.59 28.03 -8.38
N SER A 27 8.79 26.77 -7.95
CA SER A 27 7.72 25.78 -7.88
C SER A 27 6.85 26.02 -6.63
N ASN A 28 5.53 25.96 -6.78
CA ASN A 28 4.58 26.00 -5.66
C ASN A 28 4.64 24.74 -4.77
N GLU A 29 5.52 23.78 -5.08
CA GLU A 29 5.75 22.57 -4.30
C GLU A 29 6.71 22.80 -3.13
N PHE A 30 7.48 23.90 -3.14
CA PHE A 30 8.43 24.26 -2.10
C PHE A 30 7.92 25.42 -1.26
N GLU A 31 7.99 25.27 0.04
CA GLU A 31 7.64 26.28 1.02
C GLU A 31 8.91 26.79 1.71
N TYR A 32 8.95 28.09 2.02
CA TYR A 32 10.03 28.65 2.82
C TYR A 32 10.03 28.05 4.22
N TYR A 33 11.18 27.56 4.66
CA TYR A 33 11.33 27.05 6.02
C TYR A 33 11.19 28.18 7.05
N ASN A 34 10.33 27.95 8.04
CA ASN A 34 10.15 28.81 9.20
C ASN A 34 10.12 27.99 10.50
N GLU A 35 10.11 28.64 11.67
CA GLU A 35 10.09 27.95 12.97
C GLU A 35 8.84 27.10 13.20
N GLU A 36 7.69 27.46 12.60
CA GLU A 36 6.45 26.68 12.70
C GLU A 36 6.58 25.32 12.00
N GLN A 37 7.45 25.23 10.99
CA GLN A 37 7.70 23.99 10.23
C GLN A 37 8.81 23.13 10.84
N LYS A 38 9.44 23.59 11.92
CA LYS A 38 10.57 22.89 12.58
C LYS A 38 10.21 21.45 13.00
N GLU A 39 9.05 21.26 13.59
CA GLU A 39 8.58 19.92 14.01
C GLU A 39 8.27 19.04 12.81
N ARG A 40 7.72 19.63 11.74
CA ARG A 40 7.45 18.93 10.48
C ARG A 40 8.75 18.45 9.82
N LEU A 41 9.76 19.31 9.76
CA LEU A 41 11.08 18.98 9.24
C LEU A 41 11.77 17.92 10.11
N ALA A 42 11.73 18.06 11.43
CA ALA A 42 12.30 17.07 12.35
C ALA A 42 11.67 15.69 12.20
N ARG A 43 10.35 15.61 12.00
CA ARG A 43 9.63 14.37 11.73
C ARG A 43 10.05 13.76 10.39
N ALA A 44 10.18 14.58 9.34
CA ALA A 44 10.64 14.13 8.02
C ALA A 44 12.05 13.55 8.07
N LEU A 45 12.98 14.25 8.75
CA LEU A 45 14.37 13.79 8.92
C LEU A 45 14.46 12.51 9.76
N LYS A 46 13.61 12.35 10.78
CA LYS A 46 13.52 11.11 11.54
C LYS A 46 12.98 9.96 10.69
N ALA A 47 11.95 10.21 9.89
CA ALA A 47 11.38 9.23 8.99
C ALA A 47 12.42 8.73 7.98
N GLU A 48 13.20 9.63 7.37
CA GLU A 48 14.28 9.29 6.44
C GLU A 48 15.41 8.49 7.09
N LYS A 49 15.68 8.69 8.37
CA LYS A 49 16.71 7.93 9.11
C LYS A 49 16.40 6.42 9.20
N TYR A 50 15.12 6.06 9.09
CA TYR A 50 14.65 4.67 9.10
C TYR A 50 14.46 4.08 7.70
N PHE A 51 14.70 4.86 6.64
CA PHE A 51 14.46 4.48 5.26
C PHE A 51 15.71 4.63 4.41
N ASP A 52 15.98 3.60 3.62
CA ASP A 52 17.14 3.51 2.74
C ASP A 52 17.11 4.62 1.66
N SER A 53 18.23 5.26 1.42
CA SER A 53 18.43 6.47 0.61
C SER A 53 18.04 6.38 -0.87
N ASN A 54 17.59 5.23 -1.35
CA ASN A 54 17.27 5.00 -2.76
C ASN A 54 15.88 5.51 -3.21
N ASN A 55 15.07 6.09 -2.32
CA ASN A 55 13.68 6.47 -2.62
C ASN A 55 13.38 7.99 -2.58
N ALA A 56 14.38 8.85 -2.39
CA ALA A 56 14.17 10.31 -2.31
C ALA A 56 13.63 10.94 -3.61
N GLU A 57 13.83 10.29 -4.76
CA GLU A 57 13.39 10.79 -6.07
C GLU A 57 11.87 10.65 -6.32
N VAL A 58 11.16 9.86 -5.51
CA VAL A 58 9.74 9.51 -5.77
C VAL A 58 8.78 10.68 -5.55
N TYR A 59 9.15 11.66 -4.71
CA TYR A 59 8.25 12.77 -4.37
C TYR A 59 8.17 13.88 -5.41
N THR A 60 9.10 13.93 -6.35
CA THR A 60 9.14 14.95 -7.41
C THR A 60 8.29 14.58 -8.63
N MET A 61 7.99 13.30 -8.81
CA MET A 61 7.19 12.83 -9.95
C MET A 61 5.69 12.96 -9.68
N ASP A 62 4.95 13.45 -10.67
CA ASP A 62 3.50 13.50 -10.60
C ASP A 62 2.91 12.12 -10.95
N ILE A 63 2.40 11.42 -9.94
CA ILE A 63 1.78 10.11 -10.12
C ILE A 63 0.37 10.30 -10.64
N ALA A 64 0.21 10.16 -11.96
CA ALA A 64 -1.09 10.15 -12.62
C ALA A 64 -1.61 8.71 -12.78
N PRO A 65 -2.92 8.47 -12.64
CA PRO A 65 -3.49 7.15 -12.86
C PRO A 65 -3.41 6.73 -14.32
N TYR A 66 -3.05 5.48 -14.57
CA TYR A 66 -3.25 4.87 -15.89
C TYR A 66 -4.74 4.80 -16.23
N ALA A 67 -5.08 4.66 -17.52
CA ALA A 67 -6.47 4.64 -17.98
C ALA A 67 -7.35 3.62 -17.23
N TYR A 68 -6.84 2.41 -17.01
CA TYR A 68 -7.56 1.37 -16.26
C TYR A 68 -7.72 1.70 -14.75
N GLN A 69 -6.72 2.36 -14.16
CA GLN A 69 -6.81 2.82 -12.76
C GLN A 69 -7.85 3.93 -12.63
N GLN A 70 -7.88 4.83 -13.61
CA GLN A 70 -8.90 5.88 -13.69
C GLN A 70 -10.31 5.29 -13.82
N GLU A 71 -10.49 4.22 -14.61
CA GLU A 71 -11.75 3.47 -14.70
C GLU A 71 -12.19 2.91 -13.34
N ILE A 72 -11.24 2.30 -12.60
CA ILE A 72 -11.51 1.78 -11.25
C ILE A 72 -11.93 2.91 -10.30
N LEU A 73 -11.23 4.05 -10.34
CA LEU A 73 -11.54 5.21 -9.52
C LEU A 73 -12.94 5.79 -9.83
N TYR A 74 -13.35 5.79 -11.09
CA TYR A 74 -14.72 6.19 -11.46
C TYR A 74 -15.78 5.20 -10.97
N LYS A 75 -15.50 3.90 -11.02
CA LYS A 75 -16.39 2.88 -10.47
C LYS A 75 -16.57 3.04 -8.95
N LEU A 76 -15.49 3.29 -8.21
CA LEU A 76 -15.55 3.59 -6.77
C LEU A 76 -16.40 4.83 -6.48
N GLU A 77 -16.21 5.89 -7.25
CA GLU A 77 -17.01 7.12 -7.12
C GLU A 77 -18.49 6.87 -7.43
N ALA A 78 -18.80 6.09 -8.46
CA ALA A 78 -20.17 5.73 -8.81
C ALA A 78 -20.84 4.88 -7.72
N GLU A 79 -20.15 3.90 -7.13
CA GLU A 79 -20.68 3.12 -6.00
C GLU A 79 -21.08 4.03 -4.83
N ARG A 80 -20.28 5.06 -4.52
CA ARG A 80 -20.52 5.97 -3.40
C ARG A 80 -21.58 7.02 -3.71
N LYS A 81 -21.45 7.76 -4.82
CA LYS A 81 -22.33 8.90 -5.15
C LYS A 81 -23.69 8.50 -5.70
N VAL A 82 -23.74 7.43 -6.52
CA VAL A 82 -24.97 7.02 -7.19
C VAL A 82 -25.72 5.97 -6.38
N ARG A 83 -25.00 5.03 -5.77
CA ARG A 83 -25.62 3.89 -5.07
C ARG A 83 -25.61 4.01 -3.54
N GLY A 84 -24.86 4.97 -2.98
CA GLY A 84 -24.73 5.17 -1.54
C GLY A 84 -23.92 4.10 -0.81
N TYR A 85 -23.11 3.29 -1.53
CA TYR A 85 -22.30 2.24 -0.93
C TYR A 85 -20.90 2.73 -0.62
N HIS A 86 -20.59 2.87 0.65
CA HIS A 86 -19.31 3.39 1.15
C HIS A 86 -18.33 2.29 1.59
N ARG A 87 -18.75 1.03 1.54
CA ARG A 87 -17.91 -0.15 1.74
C ARG A 87 -17.62 -0.75 0.37
N ASN A 88 -16.39 -0.59 -0.12
CA ASN A 88 -16.02 -0.91 -1.49
C ASN A 88 -14.94 -1.98 -1.54
N LEU A 89 -15.11 -2.99 -2.38
CA LEU A 89 -14.11 -4.02 -2.65
C LEU A 89 -13.53 -3.82 -4.05
N VAL A 90 -12.21 -3.71 -4.13
CA VAL A 90 -11.45 -3.74 -5.37
C VAL A 90 -10.74 -5.08 -5.49
N VAL A 91 -11.08 -5.84 -6.52
CA VAL A 91 -10.42 -7.09 -6.87
C VAL A 91 -9.50 -6.82 -8.03
N ALA A 92 -8.19 -6.81 -7.78
CA ALA A 92 -7.23 -6.47 -8.81
C ALA A 92 -5.98 -7.34 -8.70
N ALA A 93 -5.54 -7.92 -9.81
CA ALA A 93 -4.37 -8.80 -9.86
C ALA A 93 -3.13 -8.13 -9.23
N THR A 94 -2.22 -8.93 -8.71
CA THR A 94 -0.93 -8.44 -8.20
C THR A 94 -0.17 -7.76 -9.33
N GLY A 95 0.49 -6.64 -9.05
CA GLY A 95 1.20 -5.85 -10.06
C GLY A 95 0.35 -4.81 -10.79
N THR A 96 -0.97 -4.74 -10.59
CA THR A 96 -1.85 -3.72 -11.20
C THR A 96 -1.91 -2.40 -10.42
N GLY A 97 -1.09 -2.24 -9.38
CA GLY A 97 -1.01 -0.99 -8.62
C GLY A 97 -2.19 -0.72 -7.69
N LYS A 98 -2.71 -1.75 -6.99
CA LYS A 98 -3.77 -1.61 -5.98
C LYS A 98 -3.50 -0.49 -4.97
N THR A 99 -2.26 -0.40 -4.49
CA THR A 99 -1.83 0.63 -3.53
C THR A 99 -1.90 2.02 -4.12
N VAL A 100 -1.49 2.20 -5.39
CA VAL A 100 -1.60 3.48 -6.10
C VAL A 100 -3.06 3.89 -6.27
N ILE A 101 -3.94 2.94 -6.64
CA ILE A 101 -5.38 3.18 -6.75
C ILE A 101 -5.95 3.66 -5.42
N SER A 102 -5.60 2.99 -4.32
CA SER A 102 -6.09 3.36 -2.99
C SER A 102 -5.58 4.73 -2.53
N ALA A 103 -4.33 5.07 -2.82
CA ALA A 103 -3.75 6.38 -2.50
C ALA A 103 -4.40 7.51 -3.33
N LEU A 104 -4.66 7.30 -4.62
CA LEU A 104 -5.37 8.25 -5.48
C LEU A 104 -6.83 8.42 -5.05
N ASP A 105 -7.51 7.35 -4.64
CA ASP A 105 -8.87 7.39 -4.14
C ASP A 105 -8.94 8.18 -2.82
N TYR A 106 -8.00 7.93 -1.90
CA TYR A 106 -7.88 8.70 -0.67
C TYR A 106 -7.52 10.18 -0.93
N LYS A 107 -6.66 10.48 -1.91
CA LYS A 107 -6.38 11.87 -2.34
C LYS A 107 -7.65 12.60 -2.78
N ARG A 108 -8.52 11.91 -3.54
CA ARG A 108 -9.83 12.46 -3.93
C ARG A 108 -10.74 12.68 -2.74
N PHE A 109 -10.77 11.74 -1.79
CA PHE A 109 -11.55 11.86 -0.56
C PHE A 109 -11.12 13.08 0.25
N ARG A 110 -9.82 13.31 0.45
CA ARG A 110 -9.30 14.51 1.12
C ARG A 110 -9.72 15.79 0.39
N LYS A 111 -9.61 15.81 -0.93
CA LYS A 111 -10.00 16.98 -1.74
C LYS A 111 -11.50 17.29 -1.63
N GLN A 112 -12.33 16.30 -1.44
CA GLN A 112 -13.79 16.45 -1.27
C GLN A 112 -14.18 16.86 0.16
N ASN A 113 -13.29 16.73 1.13
CA ASN A 113 -13.51 17.03 2.54
C ASN A 113 -12.41 17.94 3.12
N PRO A 114 -12.21 19.17 2.57
CA PRO A 114 -11.08 20.02 2.95
C PRO A 114 -11.12 20.47 4.42
N ASP A 115 -12.30 20.57 5.01
CA ASP A 115 -12.50 21.04 6.38
C ASP A 115 -12.47 19.92 7.43
N LYS A 116 -12.19 18.67 7.00
CA LYS A 116 -12.12 17.50 7.90
C LYS A 116 -10.70 16.99 8.04
N PRO A 117 -10.35 16.38 9.18
CA PRO A 117 -9.03 15.77 9.38
C PRO A 117 -8.72 14.65 8.39
N CYS A 118 -9.74 13.97 7.85
CA CYS A 118 -9.61 12.85 6.92
C CYS A 118 -8.65 11.76 7.42
N ARG A 119 -8.83 11.30 8.65
CA ARG A 119 -7.95 10.32 9.28
C ARG A 119 -7.97 8.97 8.56
N LEU A 120 -6.77 8.46 8.29
CA LEU A 120 -6.55 7.21 7.56
C LEU A 120 -6.05 6.09 8.48
N LEU A 121 -6.67 4.91 8.36
CA LEU A 121 -6.09 3.66 8.86
C LEU A 121 -5.80 2.71 7.69
N PHE A 122 -4.54 2.41 7.45
CA PHE A 122 -4.11 1.41 6.48
C PHE A 122 -3.67 0.15 7.19
N VAL A 123 -4.31 -0.98 6.89
CA VAL A 123 -4.06 -2.26 7.57
C VAL A 123 -3.56 -3.30 6.57
N ALA A 124 -2.45 -3.93 6.89
CA ALA A 124 -1.91 -5.08 6.17
C ALA A 124 -1.34 -6.11 7.14
N HIS A 125 -0.87 -7.25 6.63
CA HIS A 125 -0.33 -8.31 7.47
C HIS A 125 1.21 -8.33 7.52
N ARG A 126 1.90 -7.66 6.59
CA ARG A 126 3.37 -7.62 6.50
C ARG A 126 3.90 -6.20 6.60
N GLU A 127 5.04 -6.07 7.27
CA GLU A 127 5.75 -4.80 7.43
C GLU A 127 6.18 -4.20 6.09
N GLU A 128 6.69 -5.02 5.17
CA GLU A 128 7.15 -4.58 3.86
C GLU A 128 6.02 -3.94 3.03
N ILE A 129 4.80 -4.52 3.12
CA ILE A 129 3.61 -3.98 2.45
C ILE A 129 3.25 -2.62 3.04
N LEU A 130 3.25 -2.50 4.38
CA LEU A 130 2.96 -1.24 5.06
C LEU A 130 3.96 -0.14 4.68
N LYS A 131 5.24 -0.49 4.68
CA LYS A 131 6.33 0.40 4.30
C LYS A 131 6.18 0.90 2.86
N GLN A 132 6.01 -0.01 1.91
CA GLN A 132 5.80 0.32 0.51
C GLN A 132 4.52 1.15 0.29
N SER A 133 3.44 0.82 1.03
CA SER A 133 2.18 1.55 0.92
C SER A 133 2.32 2.97 1.44
N MET A 134 2.96 3.17 2.58
CA MET A 134 3.21 4.51 3.12
C MET A 134 4.01 5.37 2.14
N TYR A 135 5.06 4.83 1.51
CA TYR A 135 5.79 5.55 0.46
C TYR A 135 4.92 5.93 -0.72
N THR A 136 4.10 4.98 -1.18
CA THR A 136 3.16 5.25 -2.29
C THR A 136 2.20 6.39 -1.93
N PHE A 137 1.67 6.39 -0.70
CA PHE A 137 0.79 7.46 -0.23
C PHE A 137 1.50 8.81 -0.17
N ARG A 138 2.70 8.86 0.38
CA ARG A 138 3.53 10.06 0.42
C ARG A 138 3.77 10.62 -0.98
N ALA A 139 4.15 9.75 -1.92
CA ALA A 139 4.40 10.14 -3.30
C ALA A 139 3.12 10.66 -4.01
N VAL A 140 1.99 9.96 -3.88
CA VAL A 140 0.71 10.36 -4.49
C VAL A 140 0.17 11.66 -3.88
N LEU A 141 0.32 11.83 -2.57
CA LEU A 141 -0.16 13.01 -1.84
C LEU A 141 0.82 14.19 -1.94
N LYS A 142 2.06 13.94 -2.40
CA LYS A 142 3.17 14.89 -2.38
C LYS A 142 3.43 15.42 -0.96
N ASP A 143 3.38 14.55 0.02
CA ASP A 143 3.59 14.87 1.44
C ASP A 143 4.53 13.84 2.07
N ALA A 144 5.80 14.19 2.18
CA ALA A 144 6.84 13.34 2.76
C ALA A 144 6.60 12.99 4.24
N ASN A 145 5.80 13.79 4.93
CA ASN A 145 5.46 13.59 6.34
C ASN A 145 4.15 12.82 6.56
N PHE A 146 3.46 12.46 5.47
CA PHE A 146 2.19 11.77 5.60
C PHE A 146 2.34 10.38 6.21
N GLY A 147 1.57 10.13 7.25
CA GLY A 147 1.42 8.81 7.86
C GLY A 147 2.60 8.32 8.68
N GLU A 148 2.30 7.49 9.64
CA GLU A 148 3.28 6.85 10.51
C GLU A 148 3.05 5.34 10.56
N MET A 149 4.13 4.59 10.82
CA MET A 149 4.06 3.12 10.94
C MET A 149 3.90 2.68 12.39
N PHE A 150 3.07 1.63 12.58
CA PHE A 150 2.99 0.92 13.84
C PHE A 150 3.13 -0.59 13.60
N VAL A 151 4.36 -1.06 13.54
CA VAL A 151 4.69 -2.48 13.32
C VAL A 151 6.10 -2.75 13.84
N GLY A 152 6.34 -3.90 14.42
CA GLY A 152 7.65 -4.29 14.93
C GLY A 152 8.19 -3.29 15.97
N SER A 153 9.33 -2.68 15.66
CA SER A 153 10.00 -1.66 16.49
C SER A 153 9.48 -0.24 16.24
N TYR A 154 8.72 0.00 15.17
CA TYR A 154 8.18 1.31 14.85
C TYR A 154 7.05 1.69 15.78
N LYS A 155 7.17 2.86 16.43
CA LYS A 155 6.15 3.43 17.32
C LYS A 155 5.76 4.80 16.79
N PRO A 156 4.47 5.03 16.48
CA PRO A 156 4.01 6.30 15.97
C PRO A 156 4.01 7.38 17.07
N GLU A 157 4.30 8.61 16.68
CA GLU A 157 4.08 9.80 17.51
C GLU A 157 2.63 10.30 17.37
N SER A 158 2.03 10.14 16.18
CA SER A 158 0.61 10.41 15.91
C SER A 158 -0.08 9.17 15.35
N ILE A 159 -1.36 9.02 15.64
CA ILE A 159 -2.20 7.95 15.13
C ILE A 159 -3.23 8.43 14.09
N ASP A 160 -3.16 9.70 13.67
CA ASP A 160 -4.16 10.27 12.74
C ASP A 160 -4.13 9.60 11.35
N ASN A 161 -2.93 9.35 10.83
CA ASN A 161 -2.76 8.63 9.56
C ASN A 161 -1.81 7.47 9.79
N LEU A 162 -2.36 6.29 10.02
CA LEU A 162 -1.61 5.17 10.56
C LEU A 162 -1.55 3.99 9.59
N PHE A 163 -0.34 3.48 9.41
CA PHE A 163 -0.04 2.23 8.71
C PHE A 163 0.31 1.16 9.74
N ILE A 164 -0.59 0.22 9.98
CA ILE A 164 -0.51 -0.74 11.10
C ILE A 164 -0.62 -2.18 10.62
N SER A 165 0.15 -3.08 11.23
CA SER A 165 -0.09 -4.50 11.01
C SER A 165 -1.28 -4.99 11.83
N ILE A 166 -2.03 -5.94 11.28
CA ILE A 166 -3.18 -6.53 12.00
C ILE A 166 -2.76 -7.19 13.32
N GLN A 167 -1.56 -7.72 13.38
CA GLN A 167 -0.99 -8.32 14.59
C GLN A 167 -0.76 -7.24 15.66
N THR A 168 -0.18 -6.10 15.29
CA THR A 168 0.04 -4.96 16.19
C THR A 168 -1.29 -4.37 16.66
N PHE A 169 -2.25 -4.21 15.75
CA PHE A 169 -3.60 -3.76 16.06
C PHE A 169 -4.23 -4.58 17.18
N ASN A 170 -4.16 -5.91 17.07
CA ASN A 170 -4.74 -6.81 18.07
C ASN A 170 -3.94 -6.83 19.38
N SER A 171 -2.59 -6.93 19.29
CA SER A 171 -1.73 -7.06 20.48
C SER A 171 -1.69 -5.80 21.35
N LYS A 172 -1.97 -4.63 20.77
CA LYS A 172 -1.93 -3.34 21.47
C LYS A 172 -3.30 -2.84 21.91
N SER A 173 -4.35 -3.68 21.83
CA SER A 173 -5.74 -3.32 22.17
C SER A 173 -6.13 -1.98 21.56
N PHE A 174 -5.87 -1.83 20.26
CA PHE A 174 -5.93 -0.52 19.60
C PHE A 174 -7.32 0.11 19.64
N THR A 175 -8.37 -0.70 19.69
CA THR A 175 -9.77 -0.26 19.88
C THR A 175 -10.03 0.44 21.22
N GLU A 176 -9.17 0.26 22.22
CA GLU A 176 -9.29 0.95 23.52
C GLU A 176 -8.68 2.36 23.51
N LYS A 177 -7.92 2.67 22.45
CA LYS A 177 -7.20 3.96 22.30
C LYS A 177 -7.90 4.96 21.41
N THR A 178 -8.90 4.51 20.66
CA THR A 178 -9.60 5.31 19.66
C THR A 178 -11.09 5.03 19.72
N THR A 179 -11.91 6.01 19.35
CA THR A 179 -13.36 5.84 19.19
C THR A 179 -13.68 5.09 17.90
N SER A 180 -14.89 4.56 17.78
CA SER A 180 -15.31 3.79 16.60
C SER A 180 -15.41 4.64 15.32
N ASP A 181 -15.51 5.95 15.44
CA ASP A 181 -15.58 6.96 14.38
C ASP A 181 -14.27 7.74 14.19
N PHE A 182 -13.18 7.31 14.87
CA PHE A 182 -11.91 8.04 14.83
C PHE A 182 -11.31 8.11 13.43
N TYR A 183 -11.41 7.03 12.66
CA TYR A 183 -10.91 7.00 11.28
C TYR A 183 -12.03 7.24 10.27
N ASP A 184 -11.83 8.23 9.40
CA ASP A 184 -12.75 8.54 8.32
C ASP A 184 -12.61 7.57 7.15
N TYR A 185 -11.40 7.08 6.92
CA TYR A 185 -11.06 6.22 5.80
C TYR A 185 -10.23 5.02 6.27
N ILE A 186 -10.74 3.81 6.06
CA ILE A 186 -10.02 2.58 6.39
C ILE A 186 -9.72 1.78 5.12
N ILE A 187 -8.46 1.38 4.96
CA ILE A 187 -8.01 0.50 3.90
C ILE A 187 -7.53 -0.81 4.52
N VAL A 188 -8.01 -1.91 3.98
CA VAL A 188 -7.51 -3.24 4.36
C VAL A 188 -6.94 -3.89 3.10
N ASP A 189 -5.64 -4.06 3.08
CA ASP A 189 -4.96 -4.75 2.00
C ASP A 189 -4.96 -6.27 2.22
N GLU A 190 -4.91 -7.03 1.13
CA GLU A 190 -5.07 -8.48 1.11
C GLU A 190 -6.33 -8.94 1.87
N PHE A 191 -7.47 -8.31 1.53
CA PHE A 191 -8.74 -8.48 2.25
C PHE A 191 -9.24 -9.94 2.29
N HIS A 192 -8.75 -10.82 1.45
CA HIS A 192 -9.05 -12.26 1.52
C HIS A 192 -8.62 -12.89 2.87
N HIS A 193 -7.68 -12.27 3.60
CA HIS A 193 -7.34 -12.65 4.98
C HIS A 193 -8.32 -12.09 6.02
N ALA A 194 -9.15 -11.11 5.67
CA ALA A 194 -9.97 -10.35 6.63
C ALA A 194 -11.09 -11.15 7.29
N ALA A 195 -11.45 -12.32 6.79
CA ALA A 195 -12.38 -13.17 7.50
C ALA A 195 -11.71 -14.03 8.60
N ALA A 196 -10.40 -13.94 8.79
CA ALA A 196 -9.77 -14.48 9.99
C ALA A 196 -10.28 -13.74 11.24
N PRO A 197 -10.42 -14.42 12.39
CA PRO A 197 -10.88 -13.80 13.64
C PRO A 197 -10.11 -12.53 14.02
N THR A 198 -8.85 -12.44 13.60
CA THR A 198 -7.96 -11.30 13.83
C THR A 198 -8.45 -9.99 13.21
N TYR A 199 -9.18 -10.03 12.08
CA TYR A 199 -9.74 -8.85 11.43
C TYR A 199 -11.16 -8.52 11.89
N GLN A 200 -11.86 -9.48 12.49
CA GLN A 200 -13.24 -9.32 12.96
C GLN A 200 -13.36 -8.15 13.93
N LYS A 201 -12.40 -8.05 14.88
CA LYS A 201 -12.38 -6.98 15.89
C LYS A 201 -12.29 -5.59 15.22
N LEU A 202 -11.46 -5.43 14.21
CA LEU A 202 -11.33 -4.19 13.44
C LEU A 202 -12.62 -3.84 12.70
N LEU A 203 -13.13 -4.80 11.93
CA LEU A 203 -14.27 -4.57 11.03
C LEU A 203 -15.61 -4.38 11.77
N SER A 204 -15.75 -4.94 12.98
CA SER A 204 -16.93 -4.77 13.82
C SER A 204 -16.87 -3.51 14.69
N TYR A 205 -15.67 -3.02 15.03
CA TYR A 205 -15.51 -1.87 15.91
C TYR A 205 -15.63 -0.55 15.16
N TYR A 206 -14.89 -0.38 14.05
CA TYR A 206 -14.87 0.90 13.35
C TYR A 206 -16.03 1.10 12.39
N ASN A 207 -16.51 2.34 12.36
CA ASN A 207 -17.54 2.80 11.45
C ASN A 207 -17.03 3.98 10.60
N PRO A 208 -16.08 3.75 9.67
CA PRO A 208 -15.50 4.80 8.84
C PRO A 208 -16.51 5.34 7.82
N GLN A 209 -16.27 6.55 7.30
CA GLN A 209 -17.00 7.06 6.14
C GLN A 209 -16.77 6.16 4.91
N ILE A 210 -15.51 5.67 4.73
CA ILE A 210 -15.18 4.76 3.64
C ILE A 210 -14.37 3.58 4.20
N LEU A 211 -14.82 2.37 3.87
CA LEU A 211 -14.04 1.14 3.99
C LEU A 211 -13.67 0.65 2.59
N LEU A 212 -12.38 0.60 2.29
CA LEU A 212 -11.83 0.07 1.04
C LEU A 212 -11.08 -1.23 1.29
N GLY A 213 -11.60 -2.32 0.75
CA GLY A 213 -10.90 -3.61 0.71
C GLY A 213 -10.15 -3.78 -0.60
N LEU A 214 -8.91 -4.21 -0.53
CA LEU A 214 -8.07 -4.53 -1.69
C LEU A 214 -7.74 -6.03 -1.64
N THR A 215 -7.90 -6.73 -2.75
CA THR A 215 -7.51 -8.14 -2.85
C THR A 215 -7.12 -8.50 -4.28
N ALA A 216 -6.30 -9.51 -4.44
CA ALA A 216 -6.01 -10.09 -5.76
C ALA A 216 -7.01 -11.20 -6.12
N THR A 217 -7.57 -11.88 -5.12
CA THR A 217 -8.47 -13.02 -5.28
C THR A 217 -9.67 -12.89 -4.34
N LEU A 218 -10.81 -13.40 -4.78
CA LEU A 218 -12.01 -13.53 -3.93
C LEU A 218 -12.03 -14.85 -3.19
N GLU A 219 -11.39 -15.84 -3.78
CA GLU A 219 -11.34 -17.20 -3.31
C GLU A 219 -10.48 -17.28 -2.05
N ARG A 220 -11.08 -17.85 -1.02
CA ARG A 220 -10.42 -18.10 0.25
C ARG A 220 -10.16 -19.58 0.42
N MET A 221 -9.07 -19.92 1.11
CA MET A 221 -8.72 -21.30 1.41
C MET A 221 -9.78 -22.02 2.28
N ASP A 222 -10.58 -21.27 3.06
CA ASP A 222 -11.63 -21.82 3.93
C ASP A 222 -13.05 -21.76 3.29
N GLY A 223 -13.16 -21.38 2.01
CA GLY A 223 -14.40 -21.31 1.25
C GLY A 223 -15.39 -20.21 1.67
N LYS A 224 -15.05 -19.38 2.66
CA LYS A 224 -15.95 -18.30 3.11
C LYS A 224 -15.87 -17.09 2.20
N SER A 225 -17.02 -16.47 1.93
CA SER A 225 -17.10 -15.25 1.12
C SER A 225 -16.73 -14.01 1.95
N ILE A 226 -16.00 -13.09 1.33
CA ILE A 226 -15.71 -11.75 1.88
C ILE A 226 -16.75 -10.71 1.45
N LEU A 227 -17.60 -11.03 0.48
CA LEU A 227 -18.57 -10.10 -0.08
C LEU A 227 -19.58 -9.52 0.91
N PRO A 228 -20.02 -10.24 1.98
CA PRO A 228 -20.92 -9.66 2.98
C PRO A 228 -20.42 -8.37 3.63
N TYR A 229 -19.10 -8.17 3.74
CA TYR A 229 -18.52 -6.93 4.23
C TYR A 229 -18.71 -5.72 3.30
N PHE A 230 -19.07 -5.98 2.03
CA PHE A 230 -19.17 -5.00 0.95
C PHE A 230 -20.55 -5.04 0.27
N ASN A 231 -21.61 -5.22 1.03
CA ASN A 231 -23.00 -5.28 0.52
C ASN A 231 -23.18 -6.35 -0.58
N ASN A 232 -22.44 -7.45 -0.52
CA ASN A 232 -22.37 -8.51 -1.52
C ASN A 232 -21.99 -8.03 -2.93
N ARG A 233 -21.14 -7.00 -3.03
CA ARG A 233 -20.75 -6.36 -4.29
C ARG A 233 -19.24 -6.21 -4.42
N ILE A 234 -18.79 -6.26 -5.67
CA ILE A 234 -17.44 -5.87 -6.07
C ILE A 234 -17.56 -4.50 -6.75
N ALA A 235 -16.90 -3.49 -6.21
CA ALA A 235 -16.95 -2.14 -6.76
C ALA A 235 -16.18 -2.04 -8.09
N ALA A 236 -15.02 -2.69 -8.16
CA ALA A 236 -14.22 -2.77 -9.38
C ALA A 236 -13.40 -4.07 -9.42
N GLU A 237 -13.24 -4.61 -10.62
CA GLU A 237 -12.55 -5.88 -10.82
C GLU A 237 -11.63 -5.81 -12.04
N ILE A 238 -10.39 -6.31 -11.87
CA ILE A 238 -9.44 -6.60 -12.93
C ILE A 238 -8.61 -7.83 -12.57
N ARG A 239 -9.09 -8.99 -12.97
CA ARG A 239 -8.43 -10.28 -12.71
C ARG A 239 -7.23 -10.51 -13.61
N LEU A 240 -6.38 -11.47 -13.24
CA LEU A 240 -5.16 -11.80 -13.96
C LEU A 240 -5.34 -12.00 -15.47
N PRO A 241 -6.32 -12.79 -15.96
CA PRO A 241 -6.54 -12.92 -17.40
C PRO A 241 -6.86 -11.58 -18.07
N GLY A 242 -7.79 -10.80 -17.51
CA GLY A 242 -8.13 -9.49 -18.04
C GLY A 242 -6.99 -8.47 -17.96
N ALA A 243 -6.09 -8.57 -16.99
CA ALA A 243 -4.90 -7.74 -16.90
C ALA A 243 -3.86 -8.11 -17.99
N ILE A 244 -3.72 -9.39 -18.31
CA ILE A 244 -2.87 -9.87 -19.40
C ILE A 244 -3.45 -9.46 -20.77
N ASP A 245 -4.74 -9.66 -20.98
CA ASP A 245 -5.44 -9.29 -22.24
C ASP A 245 -5.32 -7.77 -22.51
N ARG A 246 -5.39 -6.95 -21.47
CA ARG A 246 -5.20 -5.49 -21.53
C ARG A 246 -3.72 -5.08 -21.60
N LYS A 247 -2.77 -6.02 -21.68
CA LYS A 247 -1.31 -5.79 -21.71
C LYS A 247 -0.78 -4.99 -20.49
N LEU A 248 -1.43 -5.12 -19.37
CA LEU A 248 -0.99 -4.52 -18.10
C LEU A 248 0.03 -5.41 -17.38
N LEU A 249 -0.06 -6.71 -17.62
CA LEU A 249 0.85 -7.73 -17.11
C LEU A 249 1.38 -8.58 -18.25
N CYS A 250 2.61 -9.04 -18.12
CA CYS A 250 3.20 -9.96 -19.08
C CYS A 250 2.50 -11.32 -19.05
N PRO A 251 2.25 -11.94 -20.22
CA PRO A 251 1.84 -13.33 -20.27
C PRO A 251 2.96 -14.23 -19.74
N PHE A 252 2.60 -15.36 -19.16
CA PHE A 252 3.53 -16.36 -18.68
C PHE A 252 3.14 -17.75 -19.19
N GLN A 253 4.12 -18.61 -19.31
CA GLN A 253 3.88 -20.04 -19.59
C GLN A 253 4.11 -20.81 -18.30
N TYR A 254 3.14 -21.65 -17.96
CA TYR A 254 3.22 -22.52 -16.79
C TYR A 254 3.65 -23.92 -17.24
N PHE A 255 4.77 -24.38 -16.76
CA PHE A 255 5.26 -25.74 -16.99
C PHE A 255 5.11 -26.53 -15.67
N GLY A 256 4.15 -27.45 -15.63
CA GLY A 256 4.05 -28.41 -14.53
C GLY A 256 5.09 -29.50 -14.74
N VAL A 257 6.00 -29.66 -13.80
CA VAL A 257 6.90 -30.81 -13.74
C VAL A 257 6.25 -31.80 -12.79
N THR A 258 6.01 -33.03 -13.27
CA THR A 258 5.49 -34.12 -12.43
C THR A 258 6.63 -34.56 -11.51
N ASP A 259 6.41 -34.40 -10.22
CA ASP A 259 7.32 -34.98 -9.23
C ASP A 259 7.05 -36.48 -9.12
N THR A 260 8.09 -37.29 -9.14
CA THR A 260 8.03 -38.74 -8.98
C THR A 260 8.03 -39.17 -7.50
N VAL A 261 8.14 -38.18 -6.60
CA VAL A 261 8.17 -38.41 -5.16
C VAL A 261 6.76 -38.67 -4.64
N ASP A 262 6.57 -39.87 -4.05
CA ASP A 262 5.29 -40.22 -3.42
C ASP A 262 5.14 -39.50 -2.08
N LEU A 263 4.17 -38.59 -2.01
CA LEU A 263 3.82 -37.78 -0.83
C LEU A 263 2.62 -38.34 -0.05
N ASP A 264 1.99 -39.41 -0.50
CA ASP A 264 0.74 -39.96 0.07
C ASP A 264 0.89 -40.41 1.54
N HIS A 265 2.12 -40.70 1.97
CA HIS A 265 2.41 -41.11 3.34
C HIS A 265 2.78 -39.97 4.28
N LEU A 266 2.89 -38.74 3.77
CA LEU A 266 3.22 -37.56 4.57
C LEU A 266 1.99 -36.96 5.26
N LYS A 267 2.13 -36.66 6.54
CA LYS A 267 1.08 -35.99 7.31
C LYS A 267 0.99 -34.52 6.91
N TRP A 268 -0.20 -34.12 6.45
CA TRP A 268 -0.55 -32.74 6.28
C TRP A 268 -1.03 -32.15 7.61
N ALA A 269 -0.32 -31.20 8.21
CA ALA A 269 -0.71 -30.53 9.44
C ALA A 269 -0.41 -29.03 9.36
N ALA A 270 -1.27 -28.20 9.96
CA ALA A 270 -1.11 -26.75 10.06
C ALA A 270 -0.87 -26.01 8.72
N GLY A 271 -1.45 -26.52 7.61
CA GLY A 271 -1.34 -25.87 6.30
C GLY A 271 -0.08 -26.22 5.49
N GLY A 272 0.59 -27.29 5.83
CA GLY A 272 1.75 -27.81 5.10
C GLY A 272 2.15 -29.23 5.48
N TYR A 273 3.06 -29.82 4.72
CA TYR A 273 3.72 -31.05 5.10
C TYR A 273 4.80 -30.79 6.16
N ASP A 274 5.09 -31.81 7.00
CA ASP A 274 6.22 -31.73 7.91
C ASP A 274 7.53 -31.52 7.15
N LYS A 275 8.23 -30.42 7.47
CA LYS A 275 9.45 -30.03 6.74
C LYS A 275 10.60 -31.03 6.89
N GLY A 276 10.66 -31.71 8.04
CA GLY A 276 11.68 -32.71 8.30
C GLY A 276 11.43 -33.98 7.51
N GLU A 277 10.20 -34.47 7.43
CA GLU A 277 9.81 -35.62 6.62
C GLU A 277 9.96 -35.32 5.14
N LEU A 278 9.52 -34.12 4.70
CA LEU A 278 9.66 -33.67 3.31
C LEU A 278 11.15 -33.66 2.88
N SER A 279 12.00 -33.04 3.68
CA SER A 279 13.46 -32.99 3.42
C SER A 279 14.09 -34.38 3.31
N ARG A 280 13.63 -35.31 4.14
CA ARG A 280 14.14 -36.69 4.13
C ARG A 280 13.81 -37.44 2.84
N ILE A 281 12.57 -37.30 2.35
CA ILE A 281 12.12 -37.97 1.13
C ILE A 281 12.86 -37.41 -0.09
N TYR A 282 12.98 -36.06 -0.19
CA TYR A 282 13.70 -35.42 -1.29
C TYR A 282 15.22 -35.67 -1.25
N THR A 283 15.81 -35.92 -0.07
CA THR A 283 17.24 -36.26 0.04
C THR A 283 17.50 -37.74 -0.30
N LEU A 284 16.53 -38.63 -0.12
CA LEU A 284 16.65 -40.05 -0.43
C LEU A 284 16.33 -40.41 -1.90
N SER A 285 15.69 -39.46 -2.63
CA SER A 285 15.26 -39.65 -4.03
C SER A 285 16.20 -38.99 -5.04
N GLY A 286 17.34 -38.41 -4.60
CA GLY A 286 18.36 -37.76 -5.44
C GLY A 286 19.59 -38.57 -5.72
#